data_62d12cddbbeff3f544f2ce5fec8d4437
#
_entry.id   62d12cddbbeff3f544f2ce5fec8d4437
#
_cell.length_a   1.000
_cell.length_b   1.000
_cell.length_c   1.000
_cell.angle_alpha   90.00
_cell.angle_beta   90.00
_cell.angle_gamma   90.00
#
_symmetry.space_group_name_H-M   'P 1'
#
loop_
_entity.id
_entity.type
_entity.pdbx_description
1 polymer ?
#
loop_
_entity_poly.entity_id
_entity_poly.type
_entity_poly.pdbx_seq_one_letter_code
_entity_poly.pdbx_strand_id
1 'polypeptide(L)'
;MIDNAFEVNKRIVAVMRLLGIGINGINLFCGLMDLACKFYDQTFAGCFTNLQIAAETICKLSMQQAINEEKELTLKEENSETNLTVSGDGTWKKRGHTSRFGVVTLAGKYSKKILDSCVKSTYCQSCVFWKKKKDSEPEAYEEWLSLHEEECDVNHKGSASKMEVDSVKDMFGPSISKYGVKYTRYIGDGDSATHKGLIDLNPYDIPVAKLECYLHVKKRMGTRCRNVKKTNKNLGGKSKTSQKLTVNLINKLQKYYGLAIMRNQDNVDEMYKAIWATFYHFCSTDKNPNHKIVQKALKVGALIAARKLKESLVHLNTITSHWIQKYKKL
;
A
#
# COMPACT_ATOMS: atom_id res chain seq x y z
N MET A 1 -15.35 20.91 -29.61
CA MET A 1 -14.08 21.31 -30.28
C MET A 1 -13.05 21.40 -29.15
N ILE A 2 -12.45 20.28 -28.81
CA ILE A 2 -11.42 20.27 -27.80
C ILE A 2 -10.10 20.33 -28.57
N ASP A 3 -9.52 21.57 -28.62
CA ASP A 3 -8.09 21.70 -28.69
C ASP A 3 -7.35 21.87 -30.01
N ASN A 4 -6.85 23.06 -30.19
CA ASN A 4 -5.90 23.43 -31.25
C ASN A 4 -4.44 23.08 -30.92
N ALA A 5 -4.14 22.34 -29.85
CA ALA A 5 -2.77 21.97 -29.52
C ALA A 5 -2.33 20.79 -30.37
N PHE A 6 -1.21 20.93 -31.08
CA PHE A 6 -0.59 19.87 -31.88
C PHE A 6 -0.28 18.65 -30.97
N GLU A 7 -0.44 17.44 -31.51
CA GLU A 7 -0.20 16.21 -30.79
C GLU A 7 1.23 16.11 -30.24
N VAL A 8 2.21 16.62 -30.98
CA VAL A 8 3.62 16.66 -30.53
C VAL A 8 3.77 17.47 -29.24
N ASN A 9 3.04 18.57 -29.07
CA ASN A 9 3.06 19.38 -27.85
C ASN A 9 2.46 18.62 -26.67
N LYS A 10 1.35 17.92 -26.88
CA LYS A 10 0.74 17.07 -25.85
C LYS A 10 1.68 15.94 -25.42
N ARG A 11 2.34 15.29 -26.38
CA ARG A 11 3.30 14.21 -26.09
C ARG A 11 4.52 14.70 -25.30
N ILE A 12 5.13 15.83 -25.71
CA ILE A 12 6.29 16.34 -24.98
C ILE A 12 5.92 16.77 -23.55
N VAL A 13 4.77 17.44 -23.37
CA VAL A 13 4.28 17.80 -22.03
C VAL A 13 4.01 16.55 -21.20
N ALA A 14 3.37 15.52 -21.76
CA ALA A 14 3.10 14.26 -21.07
C ALA A 14 4.41 13.58 -20.60
N VAL A 15 5.38 13.40 -21.51
CA VAL A 15 6.66 12.77 -21.20
C VAL A 15 7.43 13.57 -20.14
N MET A 16 7.51 14.88 -20.30
CA MET A 16 8.23 15.74 -19.36
C MET A 16 7.56 15.78 -17.98
N ARG A 17 6.23 15.72 -17.92
CA ARG A 17 5.51 15.56 -16.62
C ARG A 17 5.80 14.23 -15.93
N LEU A 18 5.88 13.14 -16.68
CA LEU A 18 6.28 11.83 -16.12
C LEU A 18 7.72 11.85 -15.58
N LEU A 19 8.61 12.63 -16.19
CA LEU A 19 9.98 12.87 -15.72
C LEU A 19 10.06 13.90 -14.57
N GLY A 20 8.95 14.52 -14.18
CA GLY A 20 8.92 15.55 -13.14
C GLY A 20 9.40 16.92 -13.61
N ILE A 21 9.44 17.17 -14.94
CA ILE A 21 9.93 18.39 -15.57
C ILE A 21 8.74 19.31 -15.88
N GLY A 22 8.83 20.57 -15.47
CA GLY A 22 7.86 21.62 -15.78
C GLY A 22 8.26 22.43 -17.01
N ILE A 23 7.47 23.50 -17.31
CA ILE A 23 7.64 24.33 -18.50
C ILE A 23 9.05 24.92 -18.66
N ASN A 24 9.67 25.39 -17.57
CA ASN A 24 11.03 25.93 -17.60
C ASN A 24 12.06 24.88 -18.04
N GLY A 25 11.91 23.66 -17.56
CA GLY A 25 12.78 22.56 -17.98
C GLY A 25 12.55 22.13 -19.42
N ILE A 26 11.31 22.18 -19.91
CA ILE A 26 10.99 21.92 -21.33
C ILE A 26 11.67 22.99 -22.21
N ASN A 27 11.52 24.27 -21.85
CA ASN A 27 12.12 25.36 -22.62
C ASN A 27 13.66 25.30 -22.59
N LEU A 28 14.25 24.95 -21.45
CA LEU A 28 15.69 24.73 -21.35
C LEU A 28 16.15 23.55 -22.24
N PHE A 29 15.43 22.43 -22.20
CA PHE A 29 15.70 21.28 -23.05
C PHE A 29 15.63 21.64 -24.53
N CYS A 30 14.57 22.33 -24.96
CA CYS A 30 14.41 22.76 -26.34
C CYS A 30 15.55 23.70 -26.78
N GLY A 31 15.93 24.66 -25.93
CA GLY A 31 17.04 25.57 -26.22
C GLY A 31 18.40 24.88 -26.33
N LEU A 32 18.69 23.90 -25.46
CA LEU A 32 19.94 23.13 -25.51
C LEU A 32 20.01 22.16 -26.70
N MET A 33 18.86 21.74 -27.21
CA MET A 33 18.76 20.83 -28.37
C MET A 33 18.57 21.58 -29.69
N ASP A 34 18.71 22.90 -29.71
CA ASP A 34 18.47 23.76 -30.87
C ASP A 34 17.10 23.54 -31.54
N LEU A 35 16.10 23.10 -30.73
CA LEU A 35 14.73 22.97 -31.19
C LEU A 35 14.08 24.36 -31.24
N ALA A 36 13.62 24.78 -32.40
CA ALA A 36 12.98 26.08 -32.61
C ALA A 36 11.56 26.14 -31.99
N CYS A 37 11.40 25.65 -30.76
CA CYS A 37 10.13 25.65 -30.05
C CYS A 37 10.31 26.26 -28.66
N LYS A 38 9.41 27.21 -28.35
CA LYS A 38 9.24 27.75 -27.01
C LYS A 38 7.83 27.46 -26.57
N PHE A 39 7.70 26.79 -25.42
CA PHE A 39 6.41 26.60 -24.80
C PHE A 39 6.02 27.87 -24.03
N TYR A 40 4.87 28.43 -24.36
CA TYR A 40 4.23 29.49 -23.59
C TYR A 40 3.35 28.90 -22.51
N ASP A 41 3.15 29.64 -21.41
CA ASP A 41 2.38 29.16 -20.23
C ASP A 41 0.96 28.73 -20.65
N GLN A 42 0.29 29.44 -21.51
CA GLN A 42 -1.06 29.07 -21.99
C GLN A 42 -1.07 27.73 -22.75
N THR A 43 -0.10 27.53 -23.66
CA THR A 43 0.02 26.28 -24.42
C THR A 43 0.32 25.10 -23.49
N PHE A 44 1.23 25.32 -22.53
CA PHE A 44 1.56 24.30 -21.56
C PHE A 44 0.36 23.95 -20.66
N ALA A 45 -0.35 24.97 -20.15
CA ALA A 45 -1.55 24.79 -19.33
C ALA A 45 -2.66 24.06 -20.11
N GLY A 46 -2.93 24.47 -21.36
CA GLY A 46 -3.92 23.78 -22.19
C GLY A 46 -3.57 22.31 -22.46
N CYS A 47 -2.32 22.01 -22.82
CA CYS A 47 -1.87 20.60 -22.94
C CYS A 47 -2.01 19.82 -21.65
N PHE A 48 -1.70 20.44 -20.50
CA PHE A 48 -1.78 19.81 -19.20
C PHE A 48 -3.24 19.48 -18.82
N THR A 49 -4.16 20.44 -18.99
CA THR A 49 -5.59 20.25 -18.73
C THR A 49 -6.17 19.10 -19.56
N ASN A 50 -5.81 19.05 -20.86
CA ASN A 50 -6.27 17.96 -21.72
C ASN A 50 -5.74 16.59 -21.29
N LEU A 51 -4.47 16.52 -20.90
CA LEU A 51 -3.89 15.30 -20.37
C LEU A 51 -4.57 14.87 -19.07
N GLN A 52 -4.92 15.82 -18.21
CA GLN A 52 -5.65 15.56 -16.97
C GLN A 52 -7.04 14.98 -17.26
N ILE A 53 -7.82 15.63 -18.12
CA ILE A 53 -9.17 15.16 -18.50
C ILE A 53 -9.11 13.76 -19.11
N ALA A 54 -8.16 13.53 -20.03
CA ALA A 54 -7.98 12.23 -20.65
C ALA A 54 -7.59 11.15 -19.62
N ALA A 55 -6.65 11.46 -18.71
CA ALA A 55 -6.22 10.54 -17.67
C ALA A 55 -7.37 10.20 -16.71
N GLU A 56 -8.14 11.19 -16.26
CA GLU A 56 -9.31 10.98 -15.40
C GLU A 56 -10.36 10.09 -16.06
N THR A 57 -10.64 10.35 -17.35
CA THR A 57 -11.60 9.55 -18.14
C THR A 57 -11.14 8.10 -18.24
N ILE A 58 -9.88 7.87 -18.62
CA ILE A 58 -9.31 6.52 -18.73
C ILE A 58 -9.29 5.82 -17.37
N CYS A 59 -8.93 6.52 -16.31
CA CYS A 59 -8.95 5.96 -14.94
C CYS A 59 -10.38 5.54 -14.55
N LYS A 60 -11.38 6.39 -14.74
CA LYS A 60 -12.79 6.08 -14.45
C LYS A 60 -13.27 4.85 -15.23
N LEU A 61 -13.00 4.78 -16.54
CA LEU A 61 -13.36 3.63 -17.37
C LEU A 61 -12.63 2.35 -16.93
N SER A 62 -11.34 2.44 -16.65
CA SER A 62 -10.53 1.30 -16.20
C SER A 62 -11.01 0.76 -14.85
N MET A 63 -11.33 1.64 -13.90
CA MET A 63 -11.87 1.24 -12.60
C MET A 63 -13.26 0.62 -12.74
N GLN A 64 -14.12 1.16 -13.60
CA GLN A 64 -15.43 0.56 -13.88
C GLN A 64 -15.33 -0.84 -14.48
N GLN A 65 -14.41 -1.05 -15.42
CA GLN A 65 -14.14 -2.37 -15.98
C GLN A 65 -13.60 -3.34 -14.92
N ALA A 66 -12.69 -2.85 -14.06
CA ALA A 66 -12.11 -3.64 -12.97
C ALA A 66 -13.18 -4.06 -11.94
N ILE A 67 -14.13 -3.19 -11.62
CA ILE A 67 -15.27 -3.48 -10.74
C ILE A 67 -16.14 -4.59 -11.36
N ASN A 68 -16.47 -4.49 -12.64
CA ASN A 68 -17.31 -5.50 -13.31
C ASN A 68 -16.61 -6.87 -13.31
N GLU A 69 -15.31 -6.92 -13.61
CA GLU A 69 -14.52 -8.14 -13.55
C GLU A 69 -14.44 -8.70 -12.12
N GLU A 70 -14.23 -7.85 -11.10
CA GLU A 70 -14.20 -8.29 -9.70
C GLU A 70 -15.55 -8.86 -9.25
N LYS A 71 -16.68 -8.27 -9.69
CA LYS A 71 -18.02 -8.79 -9.44
C LYS A 71 -18.18 -10.20 -10.01
N GLU A 72 -17.81 -10.41 -11.27
CA GLU A 72 -17.90 -11.71 -11.93
C GLU A 72 -17.04 -12.77 -11.23
N LEU A 73 -15.81 -12.41 -10.86
CA LEU A 73 -14.90 -13.31 -10.15
C LEU A 73 -15.41 -13.62 -8.73
N THR A 74 -15.91 -12.61 -8.01
CA THR A 74 -16.47 -12.80 -6.67
C THR A 74 -17.73 -13.65 -6.69
N LEU A 75 -18.56 -13.50 -7.72
CA LEU A 75 -19.75 -14.35 -7.91
C LEU A 75 -19.36 -15.82 -8.10
N LYS A 76 -18.32 -16.10 -8.89
CA LYS A 76 -17.81 -17.47 -9.12
C LYS A 76 -17.23 -18.11 -7.86
N GLU A 77 -16.48 -17.34 -7.08
CA GLU A 77 -15.70 -17.86 -5.93
C GLU A 77 -16.47 -17.83 -4.60
N GLU A 78 -17.34 -16.83 -4.41
CA GLU A 78 -18.00 -16.57 -3.13
C GLU A 78 -19.54 -16.55 -3.25
N ASN A 79 -20.09 -16.79 -4.43
CA ASN A 79 -21.52 -16.73 -4.73
C ASN A 79 -22.17 -15.39 -4.32
N SER A 80 -21.44 -14.29 -4.44
CA SER A 80 -21.88 -12.93 -4.15
C SER A 80 -21.46 -11.98 -5.26
N GLU A 81 -22.37 -11.20 -5.79
CA GLU A 81 -22.10 -10.22 -6.84
C GLU A 81 -21.74 -8.84 -6.27
N THR A 82 -22.28 -8.48 -5.12
CA THR A 82 -22.22 -7.13 -4.59
C THR A 82 -21.27 -6.96 -3.41
N ASN A 83 -20.91 -8.03 -2.70
CA ASN A 83 -20.08 -8.00 -1.50
C ASN A 83 -18.62 -8.29 -1.86
N LEU A 84 -17.83 -7.26 -2.06
CA LEU A 84 -16.45 -7.39 -2.51
C LEU A 84 -15.46 -7.37 -1.35
N THR A 85 -14.33 -8.05 -1.53
CA THR A 85 -13.16 -7.98 -0.68
C THR A 85 -12.11 -7.09 -1.35
N VAL A 86 -11.68 -6.03 -0.67
CA VAL A 86 -10.70 -5.08 -1.20
C VAL A 86 -9.45 -4.98 -0.35
N SER A 87 -8.31 -4.71 -0.99
CA SER A 87 -7.06 -4.38 -0.31
C SER A 87 -6.73 -2.91 -0.52
N GLY A 88 -6.58 -2.17 0.59
CA GLY A 88 -6.18 -0.77 0.56
C GLY A 88 -4.67 -0.61 0.74
N ASP A 89 -4.08 0.31 -0.03
CA ASP A 89 -2.67 0.72 0.10
C ASP A 89 -2.51 2.19 -0.27
N GLY A 90 -1.68 2.89 0.50
CA GLY A 90 -1.40 4.31 0.30
C GLY A 90 0.01 4.55 -0.22
N THR A 91 0.16 5.47 -1.16
CA THR A 91 1.45 5.93 -1.64
C THR A 91 1.61 7.44 -1.45
N TRP A 92 2.82 7.89 -1.15
CA TRP A 92 3.13 9.25 -0.76
C TRP A 92 4.21 9.85 -1.66
N LYS A 93 4.05 11.12 -2.05
CA LYS A 93 5.06 11.83 -2.86
C LYS A 93 6.44 11.89 -2.18
N LYS A 94 6.47 11.95 -0.84
CA LYS A 94 7.70 11.87 -0.03
C LYS A 94 7.57 10.74 0.98
N ARG A 95 8.66 10.03 1.23
CA ARG A 95 8.72 9.04 2.31
C ARG A 95 8.66 9.74 3.66
N GLY A 96 8.00 9.13 4.63
CA GLY A 96 7.78 9.67 5.98
C GLY A 96 6.46 10.42 6.13
N HIS A 97 6.16 10.87 7.34
CA HIS A 97 4.86 11.42 7.72
C HIS A 97 4.61 12.87 7.28
N THR A 98 5.52 13.48 6.51
CA THR A 98 5.48 14.90 6.12
C THR A 98 5.04 15.12 4.66
N SER A 99 4.53 14.10 3.99
CA SER A 99 4.06 14.26 2.62
C SER A 99 2.81 15.14 2.56
N ARG A 100 2.81 16.10 1.62
CA ARG A 100 1.67 16.96 1.35
C ARG A 100 0.67 16.35 0.38
N PHE A 101 1.06 15.26 -0.29
CA PHE A 101 0.26 14.56 -1.28
C PHE A 101 0.27 13.07 -0.99
N GLY A 102 -0.90 12.46 -1.05
CA GLY A 102 -1.10 11.03 -0.92
C GLY A 102 -2.11 10.52 -1.95
N VAL A 103 -1.89 9.31 -2.41
CA VAL A 103 -2.83 8.56 -3.24
C VAL A 103 -3.12 7.25 -2.54
N VAL A 104 -4.38 6.97 -2.30
CA VAL A 104 -4.82 5.69 -1.73
C VAL A 104 -5.63 4.96 -2.77
N THR A 105 -5.38 3.67 -2.92
CA THR A 105 -6.05 2.81 -3.90
C THR A 105 -6.70 1.62 -3.23
N LEU A 106 -7.82 1.17 -3.78
CA LEU A 106 -8.46 -0.08 -3.41
C LEU A 106 -8.29 -1.07 -4.57
N ALA A 107 -7.66 -2.21 -4.29
CA ALA A 107 -7.49 -3.30 -5.26
C ALA A 107 -8.42 -4.47 -4.93
N GLY A 108 -9.01 -5.09 -5.95
CA GLY A 108 -9.85 -6.26 -5.82
C GLY A 108 -9.07 -7.50 -5.34
N LYS A 109 -9.74 -8.36 -4.60
CA LYS A 109 -9.17 -9.62 -4.09
C LYS A 109 -8.82 -10.59 -5.22
N TYR A 110 -9.67 -10.71 -6.23
CA TYR A 110 -9.54 -11.69 -7.30
C TYR A 110 -8.90 -11.12 -8.56
N SER A 111 -9.41 -10.02 -9.09
CA SER A 111 -8.88 -9.36 -10.29
C SER A 111 -7.47 -8.77 -10.09
N LYS A 112 -7.11 -8.44 -8.86
CA LYS A 112 -5.86 -7.70 -8.52
C LYS A 112 -5.77 -6.32 -9.19
N LYS A 113 -6.86 -5.83 -9.75
CA LYS A 113 -6.95 -4.52 -10.39
C LYS A 113 -7.39 -3.45 -9.41
N ILE A 114 -7.05 -2.20 -9.70
CA ILE A 114 -7.50 -1.05 -8.92
C ILE A 114 -8.99 -0.82 -9.21
N LEU A 115 -9.80 -0.89 -8.17
CA LEU A 115 -11.25 -0.70 -8.21
C LEU A 115 -11.65 0.74 -7.95
N ASP A 116 -10.92 1.41 -7.07
CA ASP A 116 -11.15 2.82 -6.74
C ASP A 116 -9.84 3.49 -6.29
N SER A 117 -9.80 4.82 -6.38
CA SER A 117 -8.65 5.62 -5.96
C SER A 117 -9.08 6.97 -5.44
N CYS A 118 -8.35 7.46 -4.43
CA CYS A 118 -8.56 8.78 -3.84
C CYS A 118 -7.23 9.52 -3.73
N VAL A 119 -7.20 10.77 -4.19
CA VAL A 119 -6.04 11.66 -4.11
C VAL A 119 -6.29 12.70 -3.03
N LYS A 120 -5.37 12.81 -2.07
CA LYS A 120 -5.40 13.81 -1.00
C LYS A 120 -4.24 14.77 -1.09
N SER A 121 -4.55 16.06 -0.87
CA SER A 121 -3.59 17.16 -0.84
C SER A 121 -3.82 18.06 0.36
N THR A 122 -2.75 18.42 1.06
CA THR A 122 -2.73 19.51 2.06
C THR A 122 -2.07 20.76 1.50
N TYR A 123 -1.86 20.83 0.19
CA TYR A 123 -1.11 21.90 -0.45
C TYR A 123 -1.85 22.47 -1.65
N CYS A 124 -1.93 23.79 -1.69
CA CYS A 124 -2.34 24.57 -2.85
C CYS A 124 -1.34 25.70 -3.05
N GLN A 125 -0.83 25.85 -4.27
CA GLN A 125 0.14 26.90 -4.61
C GLN A 125 -0.46 28.28 -4.46
N SER A 126 -1.69 28.47 -4.91
CA SER A 126 -2.41 29.74 -4.82
C SER A 126 -2.63 30.16 -3.35
N CYS A 127 -3.03 29.22 -2.50
CA CYS A 127 -3.12 29.47 -1.05
C CYS A 127 -1.79 29.94 -0.43
N VAL A 128 -0.67 29.33 -0.82
CA VAL A 128 0.66 29.73 -0.33
C VAL A 128 1.05 31.11 -0.80
N PHE A 129 0.73 31.45 -2.05
CA PHE A 129 1.01 32.78 -2.61
C PHE A 129 0.19 33.87 -1.92
N TRP A 130 -1.12 33.70 -1.88
CA TRP A 130 -2.04 34.72 -1.33
C TRP A 130 -1.94 34.86 0.18
N LYS A 131 -1.59 33.79 0.91
CA LYS A 131 -1.33 33.88 2.36
C LYS A 131 -0.23 34.90 2.71
N LYS A 132 0.74 35.11 1.81
CA LYS A 132 1.80 36.12 2.01
C LYS A 132 1.31 37.55 1.79
N LYS A 133 0.23 37.72 1.04
CA LYS A 133 -0.36 39.02 0.71
C LYS A 133 -1.48 39.42 1.67
N LYS A 134 -1.90 38.53 2.55
CA LYS A 134 -3.02 38.75 3.48
C LYS A 134 -2.90 40.03 4.29
N ASP A 135 -1.70 40.34 4.77
CA ASP A 135 -1.46 41.51 5.63
C ASP A 135 -1.21 42.80 4.82
N SER A 136 -0.73 42.69 3.57
CA SER A 136 -0.44 43.82 2.69
C SER A 136 -1.61 44.24 1.79
N GLU A 137 -2.48 43.30 1.43
CA GLU A 137 -3.58 43.46 0.49
C GLU A 137 -4.84 42.70 1.02
N PRO A 138 -5.42 43.11 2.18
CA PRO A 138 -6.47 42.34 2.82
C PRO A 138 -7.77 42.24 2.01
N GLU A 139 -8.20 43.30 1.39
CA GLU A 139 -9.43 43.32 0.57
C GLU A 139 -9.30 42.39 -0.65
N ALA A 140 -8.18 42.49 -1.39
CA ALA A 140 -7.89 41.62 -2.53
C ALA A 140 -7.72 40.13 -2.11
N TYR A 141 -7.22 39.89 -0.88
CA TYR A 141 -7.12 38.53 -0.32
C TYR A 141 -8.51 37.93 -0.06
N GLU A 142 -9.44 38.70 0.52
CA GLU A 142 -10.79 38.24 0.81
C GLU A 142 -11.61 37.99 -0.47
N GLU A 143 -11.51 38.89 -1.47
CA GLU A 143 -12.11 38.67 -2.78
C GLU A 143 -11.58 37.40 -3.43
N TRP A 144 -10.25 37.23 -3.50
CA TRP A 144 -9.64 36.04 -4.02
C TRP A 144 -10.09 34.77 -3.26
N LEU A 145 -10.14 34.82 -1.94
CA LEU A 145 -10.48 33.67 -1.10
C LEU A 145 -11.88 33.14 -1.42
N SER A 146 -12.85 34.06 -1.59
CA SER A 146 -14.23 33.70 -1.92
C SER A 146 -14.37 32.96 -3.24
N LEU A 147 -13.55 33.34 -4.24
CA LEU A 147 -13.53 32.68 -5.56
C LEU A 147 -12.69 31.40 -5.59
N HIS A 148 -11.67 31.33 -4.74
CA HIS A 148 -10.72 30.21 -4.73
C HIS A 148 -11.23 28.98 -3.97
N GLU A 149 -12.20 29.11 -3.09
CA GLU A 149 -12.64 28.04 -2.21
C GLU A 149 -13.09 26.80 -3.00
N GLU A 150 -13.79 26.98 -4.11
CA GLU A 150 -14.26 25.90 -4.99
C GLU A 150 -13.14 25.26 -5.83
N GLU A 151 -12.08 26.00 -6.15
CA GLU A 151 -10.96 25.55 -6.98
C GLU A 151 -9.73 25.14 -6.19
N CYS A 152 -9.84 25.10 -4.86
CA CYS A 152 -8.70 24.87 -3.99
C CYS A 152 -8.20 23.42 -4.07
N ASP A 153 -6.89 23.26 -4.35
CA ASP A 153 -6.24 21.94 -4.36
C ASP A 153 -6.17 21.26 -2.97
N VAL A 154 -6.42 22.04 -1.89
CA VAL A 154 -6.42 21.49 -0.53
C VAL A 154 -7.73 20.78 -0.26
N ASN A 155 -7.71 19.46 -0.28
CA ASN A 155 -8.86 18.61 0.01
C ASN A 155 -8.68 17.74 1.27
N HIS A 156 -7.64 18.01 2.07
CA HIS A 156 -7.38 17.30 3.32
C HIS A 156 -6.77 18.22 4.38
N LYS A 157 -7.24 18.06 5.61
CA LYS A 157 -6.70 18.74 6.80
C LYS A 157 -6.25 17.69 7.82
N GLY A 158 -4.92 17.57 8.01
CA GLY A 158 -4.37 16.63 8.98
C GLY A 158 -3.03 16.02 8.58
N SER A 159 -2.65 14.95 9.27
CA SER A 159 -1.39 14.23 9.00
C SER A 159 -1.49 13.33 7.77
N ALA A 160 -0.33 12.92 7.22
CA ALA A 160 -0.27 11.95 6.13
C ALA A 160 -0.95 10.61 6.48
N SER A 161 -0.83 10.15 7.73
CA SER A 161 -1.52 8.93 8.17
C SER A 161 -3.06 9.10 8.18
N LYS A 162 -3.55 10.31 8.50
CA LYS A 162 -4.99 10.59 8.44
C LYS A 162 -5.50 10.65 6.99
N MET A 163 -4.65 11.04 6.01
CA MET A 163 -5.03 10.99 4.59
C MET A 163 -5.47 9.59 4.16
N GLU A 164 -4.81 8.54 4.64
CA GLU A 164 -5.18 7.16 4.31
C GLU A 164 -6.55 6.81 4.86
N VAL A 165 -6.79 7.11 6.12
CA VAL A 165 -8.08 6.87 6.78
C VAL A 165 -9.21 7.60 6.07
N ASP A 166 -9.04 8.91 5.82
CA ASP A 166 -10.07 9.73 5.18
C ASP A 166 -10.30 9.31 3.72
N SER A 167 -9.22 8.96 2.98
CA SER A 167 -9.35 8.44 1.61
C SER A 167 -10.15 7.14 1.53
N VAL A 168 -9.91 6.21 2.46
CA VAL A 168 -10.66 4.94 2.51
C VAL A 168 -12.12 5.22 2.82
N LYS A 169 -12.42 6.14 3.75
CA LYS A 169 -13.80 6.56 4.03
C LYS A 169 -14.49 7.14 2.80
N ASP A 170 -13.80 8.02 2.06
CA ASP A 170 -14.34 8.67 0.86
C ASP A 170 -14.60 7.68 -0.28
N MET A 171 -13.89 6.56 -0.34
CA MET A 171 -14.15 5.50 -1.32
C MET A 171 -15.24 4.53 -0.86
N PHE A 172 -15.35 4.22 0.44
CA PHE A 172 -16.36 3.30 0.96
C PHE A 172 -17.75 3.92 0.99
N GLY A 173 -17.87 5.19 1.41
CA GLY A 173 -19.17 5.87 1.53
C GLY A 173 -20.00 5.82 0.24
N PRO A 174 -19.49 6.27 -0.90
CA PRO A 174 -20.25 6.33 -2.15
C PRO A 174 -20.23 5.02 -2.98
N SER A 175 -19.64 3.93 -2.51
CA SER A 175 -19.41 2.71 -3.32
C SER A 175 -20.71 2.08 -3.84
N ILE A 176 -21.81 2.14 -3.08
CA ILE A 176 -23.12 1.65 -3.52
C ILE A 176 -23.67 2.55 -4.63
N SER A 177 -23.70 3.86 -4.42
CA SER A 177 -24.24 4.80 -5.42
C SER A 177 -23.40 4.88 -6.68
N LYS A 178 -22.07 4.73 -6.54
CA LYS A 178 -21.10 4.85 -7.64
C LYS A 178 -20.96 3.58 -8.48
N TYR A 179 -20.98 2.41 -7.81
CA TYR A 179 -20.63 1.13 -8.43
C TYR A 179 -21.65 0.00 -8.17
N GLY A 180 -22.63 0.21 -7.30
CA GLY A 180 -23.59 -0.82 -6.87
C GLY A 180 -22.93 -1.95 -6.07
N VAL A 181 -21.87 -1.65 -5.31
CA VAL A 181 -21.11 -2.65 -4.53
C VAL A 181 -20.90 -2.21 -3.09
N LYS A 182 -20.74 -3.20 -2.20
CA LYS A 182 -20.33 -3.03 -0.80
C LYS A 182 -18.94 -3.63 -0.62
N TYR A 183 -18.00 -2.89 -0.08
CA TYR A 183 -16.69 -3.42 0.31
C TYR A 183 -16.78 -4.02 1.72
N THR A 184 -17.28 -5.25 1.81
CA THR A 184 -17.61 -5.90 3.09
C THR A 184 -16.39 -6.43 3.84
N ARG A 185 -15.26 -6.61 3.15
CA ARG A 185 -14.00 -7.05 3.76
C ARG A 185 -12.85 -6.16 3.31
N TYR A 186 -12.11 -5.62 4.28
CA TYR A 186 -10.97 -4.74 4.05
C TYR A 186 -9.66 -5.42 4.46
N ILE A 187 -8.75 -5.61 3.51
CA ILE A 187 -7.39 -6.14 3.73
C ILE A 187 -6.46 -4.94 3.88
N GLY A 188 -5.99 -4.68 5.11
CA GLY A 188 -5.06 -3.60 5.41
C GLY A 188 -3.70 -4.09 5.90
N ASP A 189 -2.79 -3.15 6.14
CA ASP A 189 -1.43 -3.44 6.60
C ASP A 189 -1.31 -3.75 8.12
N GLY A 190 -2.41 -3.88 8.80
CA GLY A 190 -2.48 -4.10 10.26
C GLY A 190 -2.64 -2.82 11.06
N ASP A 191 -2.69 -1.63 10.41
CA ASP A 191 -3.10 -0.41 11.09
C ASP A 191 -4.57 -0.51 11.53
N SER A 192 -4.79 -0.21 12.81
CA SER A 192 -6.13 -0.23 13.39
C SER A 192 -6.91 1.07 13.09
N ALA A 193 -6.23 2.15 12.72
CA ALA A 193 -6.84 3.47 12.54
C ALA A 193 -7.80 3.48 11.34
N THR A 194 -7.39 2.92 10.20
CA THR A 194 -8.23 2.83 9.00
C THR A 194 -9.48 1.98 9.26
N HIS A 195 -9.32 0.82 9.90
CA HIS A 195 -10.47 -0.03 10.22
C HIS A 195 -11.40 0.61 11.26
N LYS A 196 -10.83 1.27 12.30
CA LYS A 196 -11.64 2.06 13.24
C LYS A 196 -12.42 3.15 12.51
N GLY A 197 -11.78 3.85 11.58
CA GLY A 197 -12.43 4.85 10.74
C GLY A 197 -13.59 4.28 9.91
N LEU A 198 -13.50 3.04 9.43
CA LEU A 198 -14.59 2.36 8.73
C LEU A 198 -15.73 1.93 9.66
N ILE A 199 -15.40 1.50 10.89
CA ILE A 199 -16.42 1.22 11.92
C ILE A 199 -17.19 2.48 12.27
N ASP A 200 -16.47 3.59 12.50
CA ASP A 200 -17.07 4.88 12.84
C ASP A 200 -17.94 5.45 11.69
N LEU A 201 -17.56 5.19 10.43
CA LEU A 201 -18.31 5.59 9.23
C LEU A 201 -19.60 4.77 9.06
N ASN A 202 -19.54 3.48 9.41
CA ASN A 202 -20.63 2.52 9.22
C ASN A 202 -21.33 2.63 7.84
N PRO A 203 -20.60 2.41 6.74
CA PRO A 203 -21.08 2.75 5.38
C PRO A 203 -22.19 1.83 4.86
N TYR A 204 -22.37 0.68 5.49
CA TYR A 204 -23.30 -0.36 5.05
C TYR A 204 -24.12 -0.92 6.21
N ASP A 205 -25.21 -1.62 5.87
CA ASP A 205 -26.01 -2.43 6.78
C ASP A 205 -25.26 -3.64 7.39
N ILE A 206 -24.11 -3.98 6.82
CA ILE A 206 -23.23 -5.07 7.25
C ILE A 206 -21.92 -4.47 7.74
N PRO A 207 -21.40 -4.85 8.91
CA PRO A 207 -20.11 -4.34 9.39
C PRO A 207 -18.97 -4.79 8.49
N VAL A 208 -18.04 -3.87 8.22
CA VAL A 208 -16.86 -4.16 7.41
C VAL A 208 -15.88 -5.03 8.21
N ALA A 209 -15.62 -6.24 7.75
CA ALA A 209 -14.67 -7.15 8.38
C ALA A 209 -13.22 -6.77 8.02
N LYS A 210 -12.34 -6.73 9.03
CA LYS A 210 -10.90 -6.52 8.84
C LYS A 210 -10.19 -7.83 8.56
N LEU A 211 -9.43 -7.86 7.47
CA LEU A 211 -8.49 -8.94 7.16
C LEU A 211 -7.06 -8.41 7.21
N GLU A 212 -6.14 -9.24 7.67
CA GLU A 212 -4.71 -8.90 7.73
C GLU A 212 -4.01 -9.20 6.40
N CYS A 213 -3.26 -8.24 5.87
CA CYS A 213 -2.43 -8.47 4.70
C CYS A 213 -1.27 -9.43 5.03
N TYR A 214 -1.26 -10.61 4.41
CA TYR A 214 -0.26 -11.64 4.69
C TYR A 214 1.17 -11.17 4.44
N LEU A 215 1.39 -10.28 3.46
CA LEU A 215 2.72 -9.72 3.17
C LEU A 215 3.24 -8.89 4.34
N HIS A 216 2.37 -8.11 5.00
CA HIS A 216 2.73 -7.34 6.18
C HIS A 216 2.95 -8.21 7.40
N VAL A 217 2.12 -9.25 7.60
CA VAL A 217 2.33 -10.27 8.64
C VAL A 217 3.70 -10.94 8.47
N LYS A 218 4.02 -11.37 7.24
CA LYS A 218 5.32 -11.93 6.88
C LYS A 218 6.49 -10.96 7.15
N LYS A 219 6.37 -9.68 6.74
CA LYS A 219 7.39 -8.64 6.98
C LYS A 219 7.60 -8.37 8.47
N ARG A 220 6.52 -8.34 9.25
CA ARG A 220 6.57 -8.17 10.71
C ARG A 220 7.39 -9.26 11.40
N MET A 221 7.30 -10.52 10.95
CA MET A 221 8.15 -11.61 11.46
C MET A 221 9.64 -11.31 11.27
N GLY A 222 10.05 -10.91 10.06
CA GLY A 222 11.44 -10.53 9.79
C GLY A 222 11.93 -9.35 10.64
N THR A 223 11.09 -8.33 10.82
CA THR A 223 11.40 -7.16 11.65
C THR A 223 11.60 -7.57 13.12
N ARG A 224 10.75 -8.44 13.66
CA ARG A 224 10.89 -8.96 15.03
C ARG A 224 12.17 -9.76 15.21
N CYS A 225 12.51 -10.65 14.26
CA CYS A 225 13.78 -11.36 14.29
C CYS A 225 14.99 -10.41 14.32
N ARG A 226 14.94 -9.32 13.53
CA ARG A 226 16.02 -8.30 13.53
C ARG A 226 16.09 -7.55 14.87
N ASN A 227 14.95 -7.24 15.47
CA ASN A 227 14.90 -6.58 16.79
C ASN A 227 15.44 -7.48 17.89
N VAL A 228 15.02 -8.76 17.93
CA VAL A 228 15.58 -9.75 18.87
C VAL A 228 17.10 -9.88 18.72
N LYS A 229 17.60 -9.87 17.47
CA LYS A 229 19.04 -9.87 17.21
C LYS A 229 19.75 -8.63 17.74
N LYS A 230 19.11 -7.46 17.72
CA LYS A 230 19.68 -6.19 18.24
C LYS A 230 19.73 -6.20 19.77
N THR A 231 18.67 -6.69 20.41
CA THR A 231 18.59 -6.72 21.89
C THR A 231 19.46 -7.80 22.52
N ASN A 232 19.73 -8.89 21.81
CA ASN A 232 20.53 -10.02 22.31
C ASN A 232 21.88 -10.08 21.61
N LYS A 233 22.93 -9.56 22.28
CA LYS A 233 24.31 -9.51 21.75
C LYS A 233 24.85 -10.88 21.33
N ASN A 234 24.43 -11.98 22.01
CA ASN A 234 24.85 -13.34 21.72
C ASN A 234 24.29 -13.92 20.41
N LEU A 235 23.22 -13.31 19.84
CA LEU A 235 22.61 -13.70 18.57
C LEU A 235 23.27 -13.04 17.34
N GLY A 236 24.10 -12.03 17.53
CA GLY A 236 24.80 -11.28 16.47
C GLY A 236 26.29 -11.55 16.40
N GLY A 237 26.97 -11.17 15.31
CA GLY A 237 28.43 -11.15 15.13
C GLY A 237 28.97 -12.01 13.97
N LYS A 238 30.30 -11.96 13.75
CA LYS A 238 31.00 -12.54 12.58
C LYS A 238 31.67 -13.91 12.86
N SER A 239 31.49 -14.52 14.03
CA SER A 239 32.17 -15.79 14.37
C SER A 239 31.72 -16.94 13.47
N LYS A 240 32.67 -17.68 12.93
CA LYS A 240 32.44 -18.87 12.09
C LYS A 240 31.88 -20.07 12.88
N THR A 241 32.05 -20.08 14.20
CA THR A 241 31.72 -21.21 15.09
C THR A 241 30.41 -21.05 15.86
N SER A 242 29.80 -19.88 15.88
CA SER A 242 28.60 -19.62 16.68
C SER A 242 27.33 -19.62 15.85
N GLN A 243 26.30 -20.13 16.48
CA GLN A 243 24.93 -20.27 16.03
C GLN A 243 24.23 -18.90 16.01
N LYS A 244 24.47 -18.11 14.96
CA LYS A 244 24.01 -16.72 14.94
C LYS A 244 22.83 -16.54 14.00
N LEU A 245 21.90 -15.67 14.41
CA LEU A 245 20.78 -15.26 13.62
C LEU A 245 21.27 -14.36 12.47
N THR A 246 21.71 -15.00 11.37
CA THR A 246 22.21 -14.27 10.17
C THR A 246 21.08 -13.62 9.40
N VAL A 247 21.38 -12.64 8.57
CA VAL A 247 20.39 -12.01 7.67
C VAL A 247 19.74 -13.05 6.77
N ASN A 248 20.53 -13.96 6.21
CA ASN A 248 20.04 -15.04 5.35
C ASN A 248 19.06 -15.97 6.08
N LEU A 249 19.35 -16.30 7.35
CA LEU A 249 18.44 -17.12 8.15
C LEU A 249 17.14 -16.38 8.46
N ILE A 250 17.21 -15.11 8.84
CA ILE A 250 16.02 -14.28 9.06
C ILE A 250 15.16 -14.24 7.78
N ASN A 251 15.77 -14.06 6.62
CA ASN A 251 15.04 -14.05 5.35
C ASN A 251 14.40 -15.41 5.02
N LYS A 252 15.09 -16.51 5.32
CA LYS A 252 14.52 -17.86 5.17
C LYS A 252 13.35 -18.08 6.12
N LEU A 253 13.50 -17.78 7.41
CA LEU A 253 12.41 -17.86 8.39
C LEU A 253 11.20 -17.02 7.97
N GLN A 254 11.43 -15.79 7.54
CA GLN A 254 10.39 -14.90 7.04
C GLN A 254 9.67 -15.49 5.81
N LYS A 255 10.43 -16.09 4.87
CA LYS A 255 9.87 -16.72 3.66
C LYS A 255 8.97 -17.90 4.03
N TYR A 256 9.47 -18.84 4.83
CA TYR A 256 8.73 -20.05 5.18
C TYR A 256 7.54 -19.76 6.10
N TYR A 257 7.67 -18.81 7.01
CA TYR A 257 6.54 -18.31 7.79
C TYR A 257 5.41 -17.79 6.90
N GLY A 258 5.73 -16.94 5.90
CA GLY A 258 4.75 -16.48 4.94
C GLY A 258 4.13 -17.60 4.10
N LEU A 259 4.92 -18.59 3.68
CA LEU A 259 4.41 -19.75 2.94
C LEU A 259 3.49 -20.64 3.80
N ALA A 260 3.80 -20.82 5.08
CA ALA A 260 2.96 -21.56 6.00
C ALA A 260 1.57 -20.92 6.15
N ILE A 261 1.52 -19.58 6.27
CA ILE A 261 0.27 -18.84 6.33
C ILE A 261 -0.50 -18.96 5.00
N MET A 262 0.18 -18.68 3.88
CA MET A 262 -0.46 -18.62 2.57
C MET A 262 -1.08 -19.96 2.12
N ARG A 263 -0.45 -21.08 2.50
CA ARG A 263 -0.88 -22.42 2.10
C ARG A 263 -1.97 -23.01 2.98
N ASN A 264 -2.23 -22.43 4.16
CA ASN A 264 -3.16 -22.96 5.14
C ASN A 264 -4.14 -21.90 5.61
N GLN A 265 -4.65 -21.05 4.69
CA GLN A 265 -5.54 -19.93 5.03
C GLN A 265 -6.86 -20.40 5.64
N ASP A 266 -7.34 -21.54 5.21
CA ASP A 266 -8.64 -22.08 5.58
C ASP A 266 -8.61 -22.98 6.84
N ASN A 267 -7.39 -23.30 7.35
CA ASN A 267 -7.24 -24.18 8.50
C ASN A 267 -6.15 -23.69 9.46
N VAL A 268 -6.58 -23.13 10.59
CA VAL A 268 -5.70 -22.53 11.60
C VAL A 268 -4.79 -23.58 12.24
N ASP A 269 -5.26 -24.80 12.46
CA ASP A 269 -4.45 -25.86 13.09
C ASP A 269 -3.34 -26.36 12.15
N GLU A 270 -3.64 -26.50 10.86
CA GLU A 270 -2.62 -26.83 9.86
C GLU A 270 -1.64 -25.67 9.64
N MET A 271 -2.11 -24.42 9.67
CA MET A 271 -1.25 -23.23 9.66
C MET A 271 -0.28 -23.25 10.86
N TYR A 272 -0.79 -23.51 12.05
CA TYR A 272 0.00 -23.64 13.26
C TYR A 272 1.08 -24.73 13.13
N LYS A 273 0.68 -25.93 12.70
CA LYS A 273 1.61 -27.06 12.48
C LYS A 273 2.70 -26.70 11.45
N ALA A 274 2.33 -26.04 10.35
CA ALA A 274 3.26 -25.63 9.30
C ALA A 274 4.27 -24.59 9.78
N ILE A 275 3.84 -23.61 10.61
CA ILE A 275 4.73 -22.62 11.22
C ILE A 275 5.73 -23.30 12.15
N TRP A 276 5.28 -24.20 13.02
CA TRP A 276 6.15 -24.93 13.94
C TRP A 276 7.05 -25.94 13.23
N ALA A 277 6.58 -26.57 12.16
CA ALA A 277 7.41 -27.45 11.34
C ALA A 277 8.63 -26.69 10.75
N THR A 278 8.43 -25.43 10.34
CA THR A 278 9.53 -24.57 9.92
C THR A 278 10.55 -24.37 11.05
N PHE A 279 10.09 -24.09 12.25
CA PHE A 279 10.94 -23.93 13.42
C PHE A 279 11.72 -25.21 13.75
N TYR A 280 11.06 -26.36 13.85
CA TYR A 280 11.69 -27.65 14.14
C TYR A 280 12.69 -28.06 13.05
N HIS A 281 12.39 -27.77 11.79
CA HIS A 281 13.33 -28.03 10.71
C HIS A 281 14.65 -27.26 10.90
N PHE A 282 14.59 -25.97 11.25
CA PHE A 282 15.80 -25.19 11.50
C PHE A 282 16.52 -25.53 12.81
N CYS A 283 15.85 -26.18 13.75
CA CYS A 283 16.43 -26.71 15.00
C CYS A 283 16.95 -28.16 14.85
N SER A 284 16.61 -28.86 13.77
CA SER A 284 17.01 -30.24 13.53
C SER A 284 18.51 -30.33 13.25
N THR A 285 19.12 -31.39 13.77
CA THR A 285 20.53 -31.77 13.52
C THR A 285 20.61 -33.20 13.06
N ASP A 286 21.71 -33.63 12.42
CA ASP A 286 21.91 -35.02 11.99
C ASP A 286 21.92 -36.00 13.16
N LYS A 287 22.32 -35.52 14.37
CA LYS A 287 22.29 -36.31 15.62
C LYS A 287 20.92 -36.38 16.28
N ASN A 288 20.07 -35.36 16.10
CA ASN A 288 18.71 -35.25 16.62
C ASN A 288 17.77 -34.73 15.52
N PRO A 289 17.35 -35.57 14.59
CA PRO A 289 16.44 -35.17 13.52
C PRO A 289 15.01 -34.98 14.07
N ASN A 290 14.47 -33.75 13.93
CA ASN A 290 13.09 -33.40 14.30
C ASN A 290 12.17 -33.39 13.06
N HIS A 291 12.15 -34.52 12.32
CA HIS A 291 11.43 -34.60 11.05
C HIS A 291 9.98 -35.08 11.15
N LYS A 292 9.52 -35.59 12.29
CA LYS A 292 8.16 -36.18 12.44
C LYS A 292 7.03 -35.23 12.06
N ILE A 293 7.22 -33.89 12.19
CA ILE A 293 6.26 -32.87 11.84
C ILE A 293 6.55 -32.30 10.44
N VAL A 294 7.80 -32.41 9.97
CA VAL A 294 8.29 -31.80 8.72
C VAL A 294 7.86 -32.59 7.47
N GLN A 295 7.75 -33.92 7.56
CA GLN A 295 7.46 -34.79 6.41
C GLN A 295 6.10 -34.55 5.76
N LYS A 296 5.10 -34.07 6.50
CA LYS A 296 3.78 -33.67 5.93
C LYS A 296 3.74 -32.27 5.34
N ALA A 297 4.60 -31.34 5.82
CA ALA A 297 4.55 -29.93 5.45
C ALA A 297 5.53 -29.52 4.32
N LEU A 298 6.56 -30.31 4.04
CA LEU A 298 7.65 -29.93 3.14
C LEU A 298 7.92 -30.98 2.05
N LYS A 299 6.97 -31.25 1.18
CA LYS A 299 7.25 -31.90 -0.13
C LYS A 299 7.98 -30.97 -1.11
N VAL A 300 8.77 -30.03 -0.64
CA VAL A 300 9.63 -29.20 -1.50
C VAL A 300 10.98 -29.00 -0.84
N GLY A 301 11.97 -29.59 -1.48
CA GLY A 301 13.37 -29.69 -1.15
C GLY A 301 14.04 -28.55 -0.40
N ALA A 302 14.82 -28.92 0.52
CA ALA A 302 16.18 -28.45 0.74
C ALA A 302 16.70 -29.03 2.06
N LEU A 303 17.40 -30.08 1.99
CA LEU A 303 18.45 -30.44 2.96
C LEU A 303 19.53 -29.36 2.92
N ILE A 304 20.09 -29.13 4.10
CA ILE A 304 21.39 -28.52 4.40
C ILE A 304 21.28 -27.21 5.18
N ALA A 305 21.96 -27.27 6.35
CA ALA A 305 22.40 -26.18 7.21
C ALA A 305 21.48 -25.73 8.35
N ALA A 306 21.07 -26.66 9.21
CA ALA A 306 20.42 -26.32 10.49
C ALA A 306 21.19 -26.78 11.73
N ARG A 307 22.48 -27.00 11.63
CA ARG A 307 23.32 -27.22 12.79
C ARG A 307 23.52 -25.92 13.55
N LYS A 308 23.02 -25.81 14.79
CA LYS A 308 23.44 -24.83 15.78
C LYS A 308 22.53 -23.64 16.15
N LEU A 309 21.22 -23.82 16.26
CA LEU A 309 20.29 -22.73 16.64
C LEU A 309 19.55 -22.97 17.99
N LYS A 310 19.91 -24.01 18.71
CA LYS A 310 19.13 -24.50 19.88
C LYS A 310 18.98 -23.50 21.03
N GLU A 311 20.01 -22.70 21.33
CA GLU A 311 19.96 -21.74 22.45
C GLU A 311 19.36 -20.38 22.07
N SER A 312 19.48 -19.99 20.83
CA SER A 312 18.99 -18.70 20.33
C SER A 312 17.49 -18.68 20.05
N LEU A 313 16.87 -19.83 19.88
CA LEU A 313 15.48 -19.99 19.44
C LEU A 313 14.49 -20.14 20.61
N VAL A 314 14.95 -20.30 21.85
CA VAL A 314 14.11 -20.22 23.05
C VAL A 314 13.42 -18.83 23.12
N HIS A 315 14.09 -17.78 22.72
CA HIS A 315 13.50 -16.43 22.63
C HIS A 315 12.51 -16.25 21.47
N LEU A 316 12.66 -16.98 20.36
CA LEU A 316 11.67 -17.03 19.28
C LEU A 316 10.39 -17.76 19.71
N ASN A 317 10.47 -18.73 20.61
CA ASN A 317 9.31 -19.40 21.22
C ASN A 317 8.38 -18.40 21.92
N THR A 318 8.95 -17.44 22.66
CA THR A 318 8.15 -16.41 23.36
C THR A 318 7.44 -15.49 22.38
N ILE A 319 8.04 -15.22 21.24
CA ILE A 319 7.49 -14.33 20.19
C ILE A 319 6.39 -15.04 19.41
N THR A 320 6.61 -16.31 19.01
CA THR A 320 5.62 -17.07 18.24
C THR A 320 4.43 -17.50 19.07
N SER A 321 4.63 -17.91 20.33
CA SER A 321 3.53 -18.29 21.24
C SER A 321 2.62 -17.10 21.56
N HIS A 322 3.17 -15.91 21.77
CA HIS A 322 2.38 -14.69 22.01
C HIS A 322 1.51 -14.31 20.80
N TRP A 323 2.02 -14.54 19.59
CA TRP A 323 1.30 -14.27 18.34
C TRP A 323 0.18 -15.28 18.08
N ILE A 324 0.45 -16.56 18.31
CA ILE A 324 -0.52 -17.63 18.10
C ILE A 324 -1.67 -17.52 19.10
N GLN A 325 -1.41 -17.13 20.35
CA GLN A 325 -2.46 -16.84 21.33
C GLN A 325 -3.35 -15.66 20.90
N LYS A 326 -2.78 -14.66 20.24
CA LYS A 326 -3.54 -13.50 19.74
C LYS A 326 -4.46 -13.87 18.56
N TYR A 327 -4.06 -14.85 17.73
CA TYR A 327 -4.85 -15.32 16.59
C TYR A 327 -5.84 -16.44 16.91
N LYS A 328 -5.72 -17.12 18.08
CA LYS A 328 -6.77 -18.04 18.57
C LYS A 328 -8.01 -17.35 19.12
N LYS A 329 -7.97 -16.03 19.30
CA LYS A 329 -9.09 -15.20 19.78
C LYS A 329 -9.80 -14.42 18.65
N LEU A 330 -9.42 -14.62 17.39
CA LEU A 330 -10.09 -14.19 16.17
C LEU A 330 -10.65 -15.41 15.43
#